data_d259be834fd1c71b63f2398b984349f1
#
_entry.id   d259be834fd1c71b63f2398b984349f1
#
_cell.length_a   1.000
_cell.length_b   1.000
_cell.length_c   1.000
_cell.angle_alpha   90.00
_cell.angle_beta   90.00
_cell.angle_gamma   90.00
#
_symmetry.space_group_name_H-M   'P 1'
#
loop_
_entity.id
_entity.type
_entity.pdbx_description
1 polymer ?
#
loop_
_entity_poly.entity_id
_entity_poly.type
_entity_poly.pdbx_seq_one_letter_code
_entity_poly.pdbx_strand_id
1 'polypeptide(L)'
;PEDRAEMMYHAYDGGGVQVDGPAMEARQKLGSQVSASASYYVDSISAASIDVVTSASPYSEQRTEYGVGLDWLYGNALMNLGYSNSDESDYQSDTYSLGLSQDVFGGMTTLSMGYAHGDDVVERVDTDFQDSVDRDQFLLGVSQVLTPTLIASLDYEAITEDGFLNNPYRSARILGAQVPERYPRTRTSHAVSVGAMKSLGDRKSAWSAVYRFFDDTWDIRAHTAETGYSRYVGSRWIVDFKYRFYTQDAASFYSDNFDREYRYMARDKELSTFDSHTVTARLTWKLFDGRNSGLTKGNLGLSWEYLYFDYEDFTDIRSGERYDFDSQVLQLLSLIHI
;
A
#
# COMPACT_ATOMS: atom_id res chain seq x y z
N PRO A 1 -5.89 -18.63 15.79
CA PRO A 1 -4.95 -19.29 14.89
C PRO A 1 -5.66 -20.32 14.01
N GLU A 2 -5.42 -20.31 12.70
CA GLU A 2 -6.01 -21.21 11.73
C GLU A 2 -4.98 -21.62 10.69
N ASP A 3 -5.14 -22.80 10.10
CA ASP A 3 -4.33 -23.24 8.99
C ASP A 3 -4.93 -22.71 7.70
N ARG A 4 -4.14 -21.97 6.90
CA ARG A 4 -4.58 -21.40 5.63
C ARG A 4 -3.45 -21.26 4.63
N ALA A 5 -3.80 -21.27 3.36
CA ALA A 5 -2.92 -20.93 2.26
C ALA A 5 -3.62 -19.89 1.37
N GLU A 6 -2.88 -18.87 1.00
CA GLU A 6 -3.32 -17.81 0.10
C GLU A 6 -2.38 -17.76 -1.10
N MET A 7 -2.94 -17.55 -2.27
CA MET A 7 -2.19 -17.32 -3.50
C MET A 7 -2.84 -16.18 -4.25
N MET A 8 -2.04 -15.27 -4.73
CA MET A 8 -2.48 -14.16 -5.56
C MET A 8 -1.59 -14.06 -6.79
N TYR A 9 -2.19 -13.72 -7.91
CA TYR A 9 -1.47 -13.18 -9.07
C TYR A 9 -2.03 -11.79 -9.33
N HIS A 10 -1.14 -10.83 -9.50
CA HIS A 10 -1.51 -9.46 -9.80
C HIS A 10 -0.83 -9.00 -11.08
N ALA A 11 -1.46 -8.06 -11.77
CA ALA A 11 -0.93 -7.38 -12.92
C ALA A 11 -1.38 -5.91 -12.88
N TYR A 12 -0.43 -5.00 -12.98
CA TYR A 12 -0.60 -3.56 -13.11
C TYR A 12 -0.12 -3.11 -14.48
N ASP A 13 -0.88 -2.25 -15.14
CA ASP A 13 -0.49 -1.60 -16.39
C ASP A 13 -0.98 -0.14 -16.40
N GLY A 14 -0.07 0.81 -16.51
CA GLY A 14 -0.41 2.23 -16.61
C GLY A 14 0.77 3.18 -16.43
N GLY A 15 0.66 4.38 -16.95
CA GLY A 15 1.71 5.40 -16.88
C GLY A 15 3.05 4.98 -17.48
N GLY A 16 3.06 3.96 -18.36
CA GLY A 16 4.27 3.38 -18.94
C GLY A 16 5.00 2.40 -18.01
N VAL A 17 4.36 1.94 -16.94
CA VAL A 17 4.88 0.90 -16.04
C VAL A 17 3.98 -0.32 -16.12
N GLN A 18 4.60 -1.49 -16.20
CA GLN A 18 3.94 -2.79 -16.08
C GLN A 18 4.59 -3.54 -14.93
N VAL A 19 3.77 -4.08 -14.02
CA VAL A 19 4.22 -4.91 -12.90
C VAL A 19 3.31 -6.12 -12.83
N ASP A 20 3.89 -7.31 -12.81
CA ASP A 20 3.11 -8.51 -12.58
C ASP A 20 3.89 -9.56 -11.79
N GLY A 21 3.17 -10.40 -11.06
CA GLY A 21 3.79 -11.47 -10.34
C GLY A 21 2.87 -12.24 -9.40
N PRO A 22 3.37 -13.38 -8.89
CA PRO A 22 2.70 -14.18 -7.88
C PRO A 22 3.05 -13.70 -6.47
N ALA A 23 2.08 -13.84 -5.57
CA ALA A 23 2.25 -13.75 -4.13
C ALA A 23 1.65 -15.00 -3.46
N MET A 24 2.31 -15.51 -2.43
CA MET A 24 1.87 -16.68 -1.68
C MET A 24 2.06 -16.43 -0.19
N GLU A 25 1.10 -16.85 0.61
CA GLU A 25 1.23 -16.94 2.06
C GLU A 25 0.73 -18.30 2.53
N ALA A 26 1.46 -18.93 3.42
CA ALA A 26 1.03 -20.11 4.15
C ALA A 26 1.08 -19.82 5.65
N ARG A 27 0.02 -20.17 6.35
CA ARG A 27 -0.09 -20.04 7.81
C ARG A 27 -0.40 -21.38 8.41
N GLN A 28 0.33 -21.74 9.45
CA GLN A 28 0.15 -22.99 10.18
C GLN A 28 -0.07 -22.74 11.67
N LYS A 29 -1.06 -23.39 12.21
CA LYS A 29 -1.36 -23.41 13.63
C LYS A 29 -0.33 -24.27 14.37
N LEU A 30 0.31 -23.72 15.38
CA LEU A 30 1.27 -24.40 16.26
C LEU A 30 0.67 -24.63 17.66
N GLY A 31 -0.52 -25.24 17.72
CA GLY A 31 -1.28 -25.43 18.95
C GLY A 31 -2.53 -24.54 19.03
N SER A 32 -3.05 -24.28 20.23
CA SER A 32 -4.31 -23.53 20.39
C SER A 32 -4.16 -22.02 20.37
N GLN A 33 -2.96 -21.50 20.59
CA GLN A 33 -2.72 -20.06 20.81
C GLN A 33 -1.71 -19.44 19.83
N VAL A 34 -0.92 -20.27 19.15
CA VAL A 34 0.18 -19.79 18.30
C VAL A 34 -0.07 -20.21 16.86
N SER A 35 0.24 -19.36 15.91
CA SER A 35 0.40 -19.70 14.49
C SER A 35 1.63 -19.05 13.91
N ALA A 36 2.28 -19.74 12.96
CA ALA A 36 3.38 -19.21 12.18
C ALA A 36 2.94 -19.01 10.74
N SER A 37 3.48 -18.00 10.07
CA SER A 37 3.25 -17.73 8.66
C SER A 37 4.56 -17.54 7.92
N ALA A 38 4.54 -17.87 6.63
CA ALA A 38 5.60 -17.55 5.68
C ALA A 38 4.96 -17.00 4.41
N SER A 39 5.56 -15.97 3.85
CA SER A 39 5.13 -15.34 2.60
C SER A 39 6.26 -15.26 1.59
N TYR A 40 5.89 -15.28 0.33
CA TYR A 40 6.77 -15.10 -0.81
C TYR A 40 6.06 -14.27 -1.86
N TYR A 41 6.71 -13.22 -2.34
CA TYR A 41 6.16 -12.28 -3.28
C TYR A 41 7.19 -11.96 -4.36
N VAL A 42 6.77 -11.90 -5.61
CA VAL A 42 7.63 -11.55 -6.74
C VAL A 42 6.92 -10.53 -7.60
N ASP A 43 7.62 -9.46 -7.98
CA ASP A 43 7.26 -8.52 -9.02
C ASP A 43 8.24 -8.60 -10.18
N SER A 44 7.72 -8.76 -11.38
CA SER A 44 8.45 -8.50 -12.62
C SER A 44 8.05 -7.11 -13.10
N ILE A 45 8.99 -6.18 -13.10
CA ILE A 45 8.77 -4.77 -13.37
C ILE A 45 9.32 -4.42 -14.75
N SER A 46 8.51 -3.80 -15.60
CA SER A 46 8.95 -3.17 -16.84
C SER A 46 8.56 -1.70 -16.83
N ALA A 47 9.55 -0.81 -16.87
CA ALA A 47 9.31 0.62 -16.73
C ALA A 47 9.79 1.42 -17.94
N ALA A 48 8.84 2.11 -18.56
CA ALA A 48 9.02 3.14 -19.58
C ALA A 48 8.17 4.37 -19.24
N SER A 49 8.04 4.69 -17.94
CA SER A 49 7.27 5.84 -17.47
C SER A 49 7.83 7.15 -18.02
N ILE A 50 7.07 8.24 -17.90
CA ILE A 50 7.51 9.57 -18.35
C ILE A 50 8.84 9.98 -17.71
N ASP A 51 9.06 9.66 -16.44
CA ASP A 51 10.30 9.97 -15.73
C ASP A 51 11.47 9.18 -16.34
N VAL A 52 11.27 7.89 -16.64
CA VAL A 52 12.28 7.02 -17.24
C VAL A 52 12.60 7.48 -18.67
N VAL A 53 11.60 7.62 -19.55
CA VAL A 53 11.85 7.96 -20.97
C VAL A 53 12.41 9.37 -21.19
N THR A 54 12.29 10.25 -20.19
CA THR A 54 12.82 11.61 -20.27
C THR A 54 14.20 11.78 -19.61
N SER A 55 14.61 10.86 -18.74
CA SER A 55 15.89 10.94 -18.00
C SER A 55 16.79 9.74 -18.17
N ALA A 56 16.27 8.58 -18.60
CA ALA A 56 16.99 7.32 -18.73
C ALA A 56 16.46 6.49 -19.92
N SER A 57 16.89 5.23 -20.00
CA SER A 57 16.32 4.23 -20.93
C SER A 57 15.29 3.37 -20.19
N PRO A 58 14.28 2.85 -20.91
CA PRO A 58 13.38 1.83 -20.35
C PRO A 58 14.17 0.65 -19.78
N TYR A 59 13.73 0.13 -18.63
CA TYR A 59 14.38 -0.99 -17.96
C TYR A 59 13.37 -2.05 -17.53
N SER A 60 13.88 -3.22 -17.20
CA SER A 60 13.11 -4.27 -16.54
C SER A 60 13.88 -4.74 -15.30
N GLU A 61 13.15 -5.05 -14.26
CA GLU A 61 13.68 -5.41 -12.95
C GLU A 61 12.80 -6.48 -12.30
N GLN A 62 13.33 -7.18 -11.33
CA GLN A 62 12.60 -8.14 -10.52
C GLN A 62 12.79 -7.79 -9.04
N ARG A 63 11.69 -7.67 -8.33
CA ARG A 63 11.64 -7.58 -6.88
C ARG A 63 11.23 -8.92 -6.30
N THR A 64 11.92 -9.36 -5.27
CA THR A 64 11.58 -10.57 -4.52
C THR A 64 11.49 -10.23 -3.04
N GLU A 65 10.39 -10.65 -2.41
CA GLU A 65 10.18 -10.43 -0.98
C GLU A 65 9.86 -11.75 -0.28
N TYR A 66 10.49 -11.96 0.87
CA TYR A 66 10.22 -13.07 1.79
C TYR A 66 9.75 -12.50 3.12
N GLY A 67 8.74 -13.14 3.71
CA GLY A 67 8.26 -12.78 5.02
C GLY A 67 8.09 -14.00 5.91
N VAL A 68 8.27 -13.80 7.22
CA VAL A 68 7.91 -14.76 8.25
C VAL A 68 7.19 -14.05 9.38
N GLY A 69 6.19 -14.70 9.97
CA GLY A 69 5.38 -14.14 11.02
C GLY A 69 5.05 -15.15 12.11
N LEU A 70 4.83 -14.64 13.31
CA LEU A 70 4.37 -15.40 14.46
C LEU A 70 3.23 -14.64 15.12
N ASP A 71 2.09 -15.29 15.27
CA ASP A 71 0.95 -14.76 16.01
C ASP A 71 0.76 -15.55 17.30
N TRP A 72 0.50 -14.81 18.37
CA TRP A 72 0.17 -15.38 19.68
C TRP A 72 -1.14 -14.79 20.19
N LEU A 73 -2.14 -15.66 20.33
CA LEU A 73 -3.45 -15.33 20.91
C LEU A 73 -3.46 -15.68 22.40
N TYR A 74 -3.61 -14.67 23.26
CA TYR A 74 -3.75 -14.83 24.68
C TYR A 74 -5.03 -14.17 25.19
N GLY A 75 -6.02 -14.96 25.58
CA GLY A 75 -7.34 -14.43 25.91
C GLY A 75 -7.97 -13.67 24.74
N ASN A 76 -8.18 -12.37 24.93
CA ASN A 76 -8.71 -11.46 23.93
C ASN A 76 -7.61 -10.55 23.29
N ALA A 77 -6.35 -10.88 23.55
CA ALA A 77 -5.21 -10.18 22.96
C ALA A 77 -4.57 -11.01 21.85
N LEU A 78 -4.32 -10.41 20.71
CA LEU A 78 -3.53 -10.97 19.63
C LEU A 78 -2.23 -10.16 19.51
N MET A 79 -1.09 -10.83 19.65
CA MET A 79 0.23 -10.28 19.40
C MET A 79 0.78 -10.87 18.12
N ASN A 80 1.43 -10.06 17.29
CA ASN A 80 2.12 -10.51 16.10
C ASN A 80 3.54 -9.97 16.05
N LEU A 81 4.45 -10.83 15.61
CA LEU A 81 5.84 -10.50 15.28
C LEU A 81 6.03 -10.83 13.81
N GLY A 82 6.70 -9.98 13.08
CA GLY A 82 6.98 -10.16 11.67
C GLY A 82 8.39 -9.75 11.31
N TYR A 83 8.94 -10.41 10.31
CA TYR A 83 10.14 -10.03 9.60
C TYR A 83 9.90 -10.21 8.11
N SER A 84 10.31 -9.23 7.32
CA SER A 84 10.37 -9.36 5.86
C SER A 84 11.68 -8.81 5.32
N ASN A 85 12.12 -9.41 4.23
CA ASN A 85 13.26 -8.96 3.44
C ASN A 85 12.80 -8.80 1.98
N SER A 86 13.07 -7.65 1.40
CA SER A 86 12.80 -7.34 -0.01
C SER A 86 14.11 -7.03 -0.71
N ASP A 87 14.31 -7.59 -1.90
CA ASP A 87 15.54 -7.48 -2.68
C ASP A 87 15.22 -7.11 -4.13
N GLU A 88 15.83 -6.03 -4.58
CA GLU A 88 15.86 -5.51 -5.95
C GLU A 88 17.32 -5.30 -6.37
N SER A 89 17.57 -4.97 -7.62
CA SER A 89 18.94 -4.78 -8.13
C SER A 89 19.66 -3.56 -7.52
N ASP A 90 18.93 -2.60 -7.00
CA ASP A 90 19.42 -1.32 -6.46
C ASP A 90 18.75 -0.89 -5.15
N TYR A 91 17.94 -1.77 -4.58
CA TYR A 91 17.26 -1.54 -3.30
C TYR A 91 17.09 -2.82 -2.51
N GLN A 92 17.52 -2.80 -1.25
CA GLN A 92 17.31 -3.88 -0.29
C GLN A 92 16.63 -3.34 0.96
N SER A 93 15.70 -4.10 1.52
CA SER A 93 14.98 -3.69 2.73
C SER A 93 14.82 -4.87 3.69
N ASP A 94 15.17 -4.64 4.95
CA ASP A 94 14.89 -5.53 6.07
C ASP A 94 13.88 -4.86 7.01
N THR A 95 12.72 -5.45 7.20
CA THR A 95 11.67 -4.89 8.06
C THR A 95 11.31 -5.83 9.20
N TYR A 96 11.31 -5.30 10.43
CA TYR A 96 10.86 -5.95 11.65
C TYR A 96 9.57 -5.32 12.13
N SER A 97 8.59 -6.09 12.51
CA SER A 97 7.29 -5.58 12.97
C SER A 97 6.80 -6.25 14.25
N LEU A 98 6.10 -5.46 15.06
CA LEU A 98 5.39 -5.88 16.26
C LEU A 98 3.99 -5.29 16.25
N GLY A 99 2.98 -6.09 16.49
CA GLY A 99 1.60 -5.66 16.62
C GLY A 99 0.92 -6.22 17.86
N LEU A 100 -0.03 -5.46 18.37
CA LEU A 100 -0.92 -5.86 19.45
C LEU A 100 -2.34 -5.42 19.11
N SER A 101 -3.28 -6.34 19.24
CA SER A 101 -4.72 -6.06 19.15
C SER A 101 -5.41 -6.63 20.38
N GLN A 102 -6.21 -5.84 21.07
CA GLN A 102 -6.89 -6.19 22.31
C GLN A 102 -8.37 -5.86 22.22
N ASP A 103 -9.21 -6.90 22.34
CA ASP A 103 -10.64 -6.72 22.51
C ASP A 103 -10.96 -6.41 23.99
N VAL A 104 -11.74 -5.33 24.19
CA VAL A 104 -12.21 -4.87 25.49
C VAL A 104 -13.72 -4.67 25.49
N PHE A 105 -14.32 -4.46 26.65
CA PHE A 105 -15.77 -4.26 26.82
C PHE A 105 -16.64 -5.36 26.13
N GLY A 106 -16.21 -6.62 26.33
CA GLY A 106 -16.95 -7.77 25.77
C GLY A 106 -16.85 -7.88 24.23
N GLY A 107 -15.78 -7.36 23.62
CA GLY A 107 -15.57 -7.36 22.18
C GLY A 107 -16.29 -6.22 21.45
N MET A 108 -16.81 -5.24 22.18
CA MET A 108 -17.41 -4.04 21.56
C MET A 108 -16.39 -3.02 21.11
N THR A 109 -15.20 -3.04 21.70
CA THR A 109 -14.09 -2.14 21.34
C THR A 109 -12.85 -2.97 21.09
N THR A 110 -12.16 -2.72 20.00
CA THR A 110 -10.84 -3.27 19.71
C THR A 110 -9.82 -2.14 19.72
N LEU A 111 -8.77 -2.27 20.51
CA LEU A 111 -7.61 -1.38 20.55
C LEU A 111 -6.49 -2.05 19.78
N SER A 112 -5.81 -1.34 18.91
CA SER A 112 -4.66 -1.83 18.16
C SER A 112 -3.47 -0.90 18.27
N MET A 113 -2.27 -1.49 18.33
CA MET A 113 -0.98 -0.80 18.32
C MET A 113 -0.05 -1.56 17.39
N GLY A 114 0.75 -0.85 16.64
CA GLY A 114 1.77 -1.42 15.75
C GLY A 114 3.04 -0.60 15.78
N TYR A 115 4.16 -1.30 15.61
CA TYR A 115 5.47 -0.71 15.38
C TYR A 115 6.16 -1.52 14.29
N ALA A 116 6.78 -0.83 13.34
CA ALA A 116 7.69 -1.47 12.39
C ALA A 116 8.96 -0.63 12.26
N HIS A 117 10.09 -1.31 12.09
CA HIS A 117 11.40 -0.73 11.83
C HIS A 117 11.95 -1.33 10.54
N GLY A 118 12.38 -0.46 9.63
CA GLY A 118 12.98 -0.84 8.35
C GLY A 118 14.38 -0.28 8.24
N ASP A 119 15.32 -1.17 7.89
CA ASP A 119 16.69 -0.85 7.49
C ASP A 119 16.79 -1.07 5.99
N ASP A 120 16.95 0.02 5.22
CA ASP A 120 16.98 -0.03 3.77
C ASP A 120 18.35 0.39 3.24
N VAL A 121 18.81 -0.27 2.19
CA VAL A 121 20.02 0.07 1.43
C VAL A 121 19.61 0.49 0.02
N VAL A 122 20.05 1.68 -0.38
CA VAL A 122 19.82 2.25 -1.72
C VAL A 122 21.12 2.24 -2.48
N GLU A 123 21.11 1.65 -3.66
CA GLU A 123 22.27 1.54 -4.54
C GLU A 123 21.98 2.15 -5.90
N ARG A 124 22.99 2.24 -6.74
CA ARG A 124 22.85 2.60 -8.13
C ARG A 124 23.69 1.66 -9.00
N VAL A 125 23.03 0.93 -9.89
CA VAL A 125 23.62 -0.18 -10.65
C VAL A 125 24.81 0.24 -11.55
N ASP A 126 24.83 1.50 -12.02
CA ASP A 126 25.81 2.03 -12.96
C ASP A 126 26.99 2.78 -12.28
N THR A 127 27.01 2.85 -10.95
CA THR A 127 28.05 3.53 -10.16
C THR A 127 28.33 2.78 -8.86
N ASP A 128 29.34 3.22 -8.11
CA ASP A 128 29.62 2.71 -6.75
C ASP A 128 28.79 3.45 -5.67
N PHE A 129 27.67 4.07 -6.05
CA PHE A 129 26.81 4.77 -5.10
C PHE A 129 26.08 3.79 -4.22
N GLN A 130 26.17 4.01 -2.90
CA GLN A 130 25.41 3.31 -1.87
C GLN A 130 25.12 4.27 -0.71
N ASP A 131 23.89 4.25 -0.21
CA ASP A 131 23.44 4.99 0.96
C ASP A 131 22.36 4.17 1.69
N SER A 132 21.86 4.63 2.83
CA SER A 132 20.88 3.92 3.64
C SER A 132 19.70 4.78 4.04
N VAL A 133 18.61 4.11 4.42
CA VAL A 133 17.41 4.72 5.00
C VAL A 133 16.98 3.91 6.21
N ASP A 134 16.85 4.58 7.35
CA ASP A 134 16.19 4.05 8.55
C ASP A 134 14.74 4.55 8.57
N ARG A 135 13.80 3.64 8.82
CA ARG A 135 12.37 3.97 8.87
C ARG A 135 11.72 3.38 10.11
N ASP A 136 11.01 4.22 10.86
CA ASP A 136 10.16 3.79 11.98
C ASP A 136 8.71 4.14 11.69
N GLN A 137 7.82 3.17 11.85
CA GLN A 137 6.38 3.34 11.68
C GLN A 137 5.65 2.99 12.97
N PHE A 138 4.75 3.85 13.41
CA PHE A 138 3.90 3.70 14.58
C PHE A 138 2.44 3.73 14.16
N LEU A 139 1.65 2.79 14.64
CA LEU A 139 0.22 2.66 14.38
C LEU A 139 -0.55 2.61 15.69
N LEU A 140 -1.64 3.36 15.78
CA LEU A 140 -2.61 3.29 16.86
C LEU A 140 -4.01 3.23 16.25
N GLY A 141 -4.85 2.33 16.73
CA GLY A 141 -6.21 2.18 16.21
C GLY A 141 -7.22 1.89 17.30
N VAL A 142 -8.43 2.38 17.09
CA VAL A 142 -9.62 2.07 17.88
C VAL A 142 -10.75 1.74 16.93
N SER A 143 -11.35 0.56 17.12
CA SER A 143 -12.59 0.18 16.44
C SER A 143 -13.69 -0.04 17.48
N GLN A 144 -14.85 0.54 17.25
CA GLN A 144 -15.99 0.53 18.18
C GLN A 144 -17.26 0.08 17.49
N VAL A 145 -17.91 -0.94 18.05
CA VAL A 145 -19.27 -1.31 17.69
C VAL A 145 -20.23 -0.29 18.34
N LEU A 146 -20.76 0.64 17.54
CA LEU A 146 -21.68 1.69 17.99
C LEU A 146 -23.12 1.19 18.10
N THR A 147 -23.53 0.32 17.16
CA THR A 147 -24.84 -0.33 17.15
C THR A 147 -24.69 -1.75 16.56
N PRO A 148 -25.71 -2.62 16.65
CA PRO A 148 -25.66 -3.94 16.02
C PRO A 148 -25.40 -3.94 14.51
N THR A 149 -25.47 -2.79 13.86
CA THR A 149 -25.29 -2.65 12.41
C THR A 149 -24.23 -1.61 12.02
N LEU A 150 -23.59 -0.95 12.98
CA LEU A 150 -22.64 0.14 12.71
C LEU A 150 -21.37 -0.04 13.54
N ILE A 151 -20.25 -0.09 12.86
CA ILE A 151 -18.90 -0.05 13.42
C ILE A 151 -18.24 1.24 12.95
N ALA A 152 -17.53 1.93 13.84
CA ALA A 152 -16.67 3.07 13.52
C ALA A 152 -15.23 2.77 13.92
N SER A 153 -14.28 3.36 13.20
CA SER A 153 -12.84 3.29 13.52
C SER A 153 -12.20 4.68 13.51
N LEU A 154 -11.14 4.80 14.29
CA LEU A 154 -10.21 5.91 14.30
C LEU A 154 -8.81 5.33 14.32
N ASP A 155 -7.98 5.69 13.35
CA ASP A 155 -6.62 5.19 13.22
C ASP A 155 -5.65 6.37 13.08
N TYR A 156 -4.50 6.26 13.72
CA TYR A 156 -3.40 7.21 13.63
C TYR A 156 -2.13 6.48 13.23
N GLU A 157 -1.42 7.05 12.28
CA GLU A 157 -0.12 6.58 11.79
C GLU A 157 0.91 7.69 11.88
N ALA A 158 2.12 7.37 12.32
CA ALA A 158 3.28 8.24 12.23
C ALA A 158 4.44 7.46 11.63
N ILE A 159 5.16 8.07 10.68
CA ILE A 159 6.34 7.49 10.05
C ILE A 159 7.48 8.50 10.18
N THR A 160 8.65 8.04 10.63
CA THR A 160 9.89 8.81 10.61
C THR A 160 10.89 8.11 9.69
N GLU A 161 11.54 8.88 8.84
CA GLU A 161 12.53 8.41 7.88
C GLU A 161 13.79 9.26 8.00
N ASP A 162 14.96 8.63 8.03
CA ASP A 162 16.27 9.27 8.04
C ASP A 162 17.21 8.54 7.07
N GLY A 163 17.83 9.27 6.14
CA GLY A 163 18.75 8.70 5.17
C GLY A 163 18.60 9.28 3.78
N PHE A 164 18.82 8.47 2.76
CA PHE A 164 18.72 8.84 1.35
C PHE A 164 17.30 8.60 0.83
N LEU A 165 16.46 9.64 0.85
CA LEU A 165 15.02 9.56 0.57
C LEU A 165 14.63 9.86 -0.87
N ASN A 166 15.57 10.04 -1.77
CA ASN A 166 15.29 10.26 -3.19
C ASN A 166 15.72 9.06 -4.05
N ASN A 167 15.18 8.98 -5.26
CA ASN A 167 15.60 7.99 -6.24
C ASN A 167 16.92 8.48 -6.90
N PRO A 168 18.02 7.66 -6.89
CA PRO A 168 19.33 8.08 -7.39
C PRO A 168 19.40 8.29 -8.92
N TYR A 169 18.36 7.88 -9.65
CA TYR A 169 18.27 8.03 -11.11
C TYR A 169 17.48 9.26 -11.56
N ARG A 170 16.73 9.91 -10.67
CA ARG A 170 15.85 11.02 -11.02
C ARG A 170 16.60 12.34 -11.16
N SER A 171 16.04 13.22 -11.99
CA SER A 171 16.60 14.53 -12.29
C SER A 171 15.56 15.63 -12.15
N ALA A 172 15.91 16.70 -11.43
CA ALA A 172 15.22 17.98 -11.46
C ALA A 172 15.65 18.79 -12.70
N ARG A 173 14.95 19.90 -12.98
CA ARG A 173 15.23 20.79 -14.10
C ARG A 173 15.47 22.21 -13.61
N ILE A 174 16.54 22.85 -14.12
CA ILE A 174 16.84 24.26 -13.90
C ILE A 174 16.89 24.93 -15.28
N LEU A 175 15.95 25.83 -15.58
CA LEU A 175 15.83 26.51 -16.88
C LEU A 175 15.90 25.52 -18.07
N GLY A 176 15.32 24.33 -17.90
CA GLY A 176 15.31 23.25 -18.87
C GLY A 176 16.50 22.28 -18.82
N ALA A 177 17.58 22.59 -18.12
CA ALA A 177 18.72 21.70 -17.94
C ALA A 177 18.46 20.67 -16.83
N GLN A 178 18.84 19.42 -17.07
CA GLN A 178 18.72 18.33 -16.07
C GLN A 178 19.86 18.41 -15.05
N VAL A 179 19.52 18.25 -13.77
CA VAL A 179 20.46 18.15 -12.64
C VAL A 179 19.95 17.05 -11.69
N PRO A 180 20.85 16.37 -10.94
CA PRO A 180 20.39 15.39 -9.95
C PRO A 180 19.44 16.01 -8.92
N GLU A 181 18.41 15.27 -8.55
CA GLU A 181 17.50 15.65 -7.47
C GLU A 181 18.22 15.65 -6.12
N ARG A 182 17.76 16.51 -5.21
CA ARG A 182 18.27 16.62 -3.85
C ARG A 182 17.11 16.81 -2.87
N TYR A 183 16.87 15.81 -2.03
CA TYR A 183 15.83 15.86 -1.02
C TYR A 183 16.39 16.16 0.36
N PRO A 184 15.57 16.63 1.31
CA PRO A 184 15.92 16.54 2.72
C PRO A 184 16.17 15.07 3.11
N ARG A 185 17.13 14.85 4.00
CA ARG A 185 17.48 13.49 4.44
C ARG A 185 16.55 12.97 5.56
N THR A 186 15.62 13.78 6.01
CA THR A 186 14.65 13.39 7.04
C THR A 186 13.24 13.70 6.58
N ARG A 187 12.31 12.83 6.95
CA ARG A 187 10.88 13.03 6.77
C ARG A 187 10.13 12.52 7.98
N THR A 188 9.16 13.27 8.47
CA THR A 188 8.21 12.79 9.46
C THR A 188 6.82 13.03 8.92
N SER A 189 6.01 11.97 8.89
CA SER A 189 4.66 11.97 8.33
C SER A 189 3.64 11.57 9.40
N HIS A 190 2.46 12.15 9.33
CA HIS A 190 1.33 11.83 10.19
C HIS A 190 0.09 11.59 9.35
N ALA A 191 -0.69 10.59 9.70
CA ALA A 191 -1.99 10.38 9.09
C ALA A 191 -3.05 10.03 10.14
N VAL A 192 -4.25 10.57 9.96
CA VAL A 192 -5.44 10.24 10.75
C VAL A 192 -6.51 9.73 9.83
N SER A 193 -7.07 8.57 10.13
CA SER A 193 -8.18 7.98 9.38
C SER A 193 -9.40 7.81 10.26
N VAL A 194 -10.56 8.15 9.73
CA VAL A 194 -11.88 7.89 10.35
C VAL A 194 -12.67 7.01 9.40
N GLY A 195 -13.17 5.88 9.92
CA GLY A 195 -13.92 4.91 9.15
C GLY A 195 -15.29 4.61 9.75
N ALA A 196 -16.21 4.21 8.89
CA ALA A 196 -17.50 3.66 9.31
C ALA A 196 -17.91 2.51 8.38
N MET A 197 -18.47 1.46 8.94
CA MET A 197 -19.07 0.34 8.20
C MET A 197 -20.46 0.09 8.74
N LYS A 198 -21.46 0.10 7.86
CA LYS A 198 -22.86 -0.10 8.20
C LYS A 198 -23.47 -1.27 7.45
N SER A 199 -23.95 -2.27 8.18
CA SER A 199 -24.78 -3.33 7.62
C SER A 199 -26.17 -2.77 7.27
N LEU A 200 -26.66 -3.03 6.06
CA LEU A 200 -27.95 -2.55 5.59
C LEU A 200 -29.08 -3.51 6.04
N GLY A 201 -30.31 -3.06 5.94
CA GLY A 201 -31.49 -3.72 6.54
C GLY A 201 -31.76 -5.13 6.04
N ASP A 202 -31.24 -5.52 4.86
CA ASP A 202 -31.36 -6.88 4.31
C ASP A 202 -30.35 -7.87 4.92
N ARG A 203 -29.41 -7.42 5.77
CA ARG A 203 -28.30 -8.19 6.37
C ARG A 203 -27.41 -8.92 5.36
N LYS A 204 -27.54 -8.58 4.09
CA LYS A 204 -26.76 -9.17 2.98
C LYS A 204 -25.87 -8.14 2.32
N SER A 205 -26.02 -6.89 2.67
CA SER A 205 -25.21 -5.81 2.13
C SER A 205 -24.67 -4.90 3.24
N ALA A 206 -23.53 -4.30 2.98
CA ALA A 206 -22.88 -3.33 3.82
C ALA A 206 -22.38 -2.14 2.99
N TRP A 207 -22.40 -0.99 3.62
CA TRP A 207 -21.80 0.23 3.10
C TRP A 207 -20.64 0.64 4.01
N SER A 208 -19.56 1.13 3.41
CA SER A 208 -18.40 1.66 4.11
C SER A 208 -18.04 3.06 3.62
N ALA A 209 -17.48 3.87 4.51
CA ALA A 209 -16.87 5.14 4.19
C ALA A 209 -15.61 5.31 5.03
N VAL A 210 -14.55 5.86 4.43
CA VAL A 210 -13.29 6.19 5.10
C VAL A 210 -12.83 7.55 4.61
N TYR A 211 -12.36 8.37 5.55
CA TYR A 211 -11.64 9.60 5.24
C TYR A 211 -10.29 9.56 5.94
N ARG A 212 -9.21 9.91 5.21
CA ARG A 212 -7.84 10.00 5.72
C ARG A 212 -7.27 11.37 5.41
N PHE A 213 -6.71 12.00 6.41
CA PHE A 213 -5.88 13.20 6.31
C PHE A 213 -4.42 12.82 6.54
N PHE A 214 -3.54 13.37 5.73
CA PHE A 214 -2.09 13.18 5.81
C PHE A 214 -1.39 14.54 5.80
N ASP A 215 -0.31 14.69 6.59
CA ASP A 215 0.55 15.87 6.66
C ASP A 215 1.99 15.43 6.97
N ASP A 216 2.99 16.08 6.37
CA ASP A 216 4.39 15.76 6.60
C ASP A 216 5.31 16.98 6.66
N THR A 217 6.57 16.74 7.03
CA THR A 217 7.61 17.77 7.13
C THR A 217 8.13 18.28 5.79
N TRP A 218 7.66 17.73 4.68
CA TRP A 218 7.92 18.22 3.33
C TRP A 218 6.83 19.18 2.83
N ASP A 219 5.88 19.53 3.72
CA ASP A 219 4.70 20.38 3.47
C ASP A 219 3.65 19.71 2.56
N ILE A 220 3.73 18.40 2.33
CA ILE A 220 2.67 17.67 1.64
C ILE A 220 1.49 17.52 2.58
N ARG A 221 0.32 17.94 2.11
CA ARG A 221 -0.98 17.67 2.72
C ARG A 221 -1.83 16.90 1.75
N ALA A 222 -2.43 15.80 2.23
CA ALA A 222 -3.24 14.97 1.36
C ALA A 222 -4.56 14.56 2.04
N HIS A 223 -5.57 14.42 1.20
CA HIS A 223 -6.90 13.99 1.60
C HIS A 223 -7.32 12.78 0.77
N THR A 224 -7.78 11.73 1.45
CA THR A 224 -8.36 10.56 0.81
C THR A 224 -9.79 10.38 1.29
N ALA A 225 -10.72 10.24 0.38
CA ALA A 225 -12.09 9.87 0.68
C ALA A 225 -12.45 8.59 -0.08
N GLU A 226 -12.89 7.56 0.63
CA GLU A 226 -13.28 6.27 0.05
C GLU A 226 -14.70 5.92 0.47
N THR A 227 -15.50 5.37 -0.44
CA THR A 227 -16.78 4.74 -0.15
C THR A 227 -16.86 3.37 -0.81
N GLY A 228 -17.51 2.43 -0.14
CA GLY A 228 -17.63 1.05 -0.60
C GLY A 228 -19.01 0.48 -0.39
N TYR A 229 -19.38 -0.46 -1.23
CA TYR A 229 -20.60 -1.23 -1.12
C TYR A 229 -20.29 -2.71 -1.37
N SER A 230 -20.69 -3.56 -0.43
CA SER A 230 -20.52 -5.01 -0.50
C SER A 230 -21.87 -5.71 -0.42
N ARG A 231 -22.07 -6.75 -1.23
CA ARG A 231 -23.31 -7.52 -1.23
C ARG A 231 -23.09 -9.01 -1.46
N TYR A 232 -23.76 -9.82 -0.64
CA TYR A 232 -23.96 -11.24 -0.90
C TYR A 232 -25.01 -11.45 -2.00
N VAL A 233 -24.63 -12.14 -3.07
CA VAL A 233 -25.52 -12.53 -4.17
C VAL A 233 -25.69 -14.05 -4.14
N GLY A 234 -26.90 -14.48 -3.77
CA GLY A 234 -27.15 -15.89 -3.48
C GLY A 234 -26.35 -16.37 -2.25
N SER A 235 -25.89 -17.63 -2.27
CA SER A 235 -25.13 -18.25 -1.19
C SER A 235 -23.63 -18.30 -1.46
N ARG A 236 -23.20 -18.05 -2.69
CA ARG A 236 -21.83 -18.34 -3.14
C ARG A 236 -21.05 -17.13 -3.61
N TRP A 237 -21.70 -15.99 -3.87
CA TRP A 237 -21.05 -14.82 -4.46
C TRP A 237 -21.05 -13.65 -3.50
N ILE A 238 -19.93 -12.90 -3.49
CA ILE A 238 -19.84 -11.58 -2.89
C ILE A 238 -19.39 -10.63 -3.99
N VAL A 239 -20.05 -9.49 -4.10
CA VAL A 239 -19.70 -8.43 -5.04
C VAL A 239 -19.39 -7.19 -4.22
N ASP A 240 -18.25 -6.59 -4.51
CA ASP A 240 -17.77 -5.39 -3.85
C ASP A 240 -17.51 -4.31 -4.91
N PHE A 241 -17.92 -3.08 -4.61
CA PHE A 241 -17.59 -1.89 -5.37
C PHE A 241 -17.01 -0.85 -4.44
N LYS A 242 -15.95 -0.16 -4.86
CA LYS A 242 -15.36 0.95 -4.14
C LYS A 242 -15.05 2.10 -5.07
N TYR A 243 -15.13 3.30 -4.54
CA TYR A 243 -14.63 4.50 -5.17
C TYR A 243 -13.76 5.24 -4.18
N ARG A 244 -12.58 5.68 -4.64
CA ARG A 244 -11.62 6.49 -3.87
C ARG A 244 -11.29 7.74 -4.65
N PHE A 245 -11.32 8.85 -3.96
CA PHE A 245 -10.76 10.13 -4.38
C PHE A 245 -9.56 10.45 -3.50
N TYR A 246 -8.49 10.91 -4.13
CA TYR A 246 -7.28 11.37 -3.46
C TYR A 246 -6.85 12.70 -4.05
N THR A 247 -6.36 13.63 -3.21
CA THR A 247 -5.74 14.90 -3.61
C THR A 247 -4.58 15.21 -2.69
N GLN A 248 -3.54 15.84 -3.21
CA GLN A 248 -2.41 16.34 -2.43
C GLN A 248 -1.88 17.67 -2.93
N ASP A 249 -1.28 18.43 -2.00
CA ASP A 249 -0.43 19.58 -2.30
C ASP A 249 1.01 19.11 -2.61
N ALA A 250 1.75 19.93 -3.36
CA ALA A 250 3.15 19.63 -3.69
C ALA A 250 4.08 19.76 -2.47
N ALA A 251 5.18 19.02 -2.48
CA ALA A 251 6.28 19.24 -1.54
C ALA A 251 6.89 20.63 -1.71
N SER A 252 7.34 21.26 -0.60
CA SER A 252 7.90 22.63 -0.60
C SER A 252 9.16 22.80 -1.46
N PHE A 253 9.84 21.72 -1.79
CA PHE A 253 11.02 21.69 -2.65
C PHE A 253 10.75 21.09 -4.04
N TYR A 254 9.49 20.90 -4.40
CA TYR A 254 9.07 20.48 -5.74
C TYR A 254 9.00 21.66 -6.70
N SER A 255 9.40 21.46 -7.94
CA SER A 255 9.08 22.33 -9.08
C SER A 255 9.25 21.57 -10.39
N ASP A 256 8.34 21.78 -11.34
CA ASP A 256 8.47 21.23 -12.70
C ASP A 256 9.69 21.79 -13.46
N ASN A 257 10.09 23.06 -13.18
CA ASN A 257 11.27 23.68 -13.76
C ASN A 257 11.74 24.85 -12.89
N PHE A 258 12.85 24.70 -12.21
CA PHE A 258 13.42 25.72 -11.32
C PHE A 258 14.01 26.91 -12.09
N ASP A 259 13.91 28.11 -11.53
CA ASP A 259 14.51 29.34 -12.06
C ASP A 259 16.02 29.44 -11.74
N ARG A 260 16.50 28.73 -10.73
CA ARG A 260 17.88 28.66 -10.26
C ARG A 260 18.12 27.42 -9.42
N GLU A 261 19.33 27.20 -9.00
CA GLU A 261 19.71 26.14 -8.09
C GLU A 261 19.26 26.45 -6.64
N TYR A 262 18.59 25.47 -6.01
CA TYR A 262 18.19 25.48 -4.60
C TYR A 262 18.89 24.36 -3.84
N ARG A 263 18.88 24.44 -2.50
CA ARG A 263 19.46 23.43 -1.64
C ARG A 263 18.78 22.06 -1.83
N TYR A 264 17.46 22.05 -1.89
CA TYR A 264 16.62 20.90 -2.16
C TYR A 264 15.81 21.15 -3.42
N MET A 265 15.72 20.16 -4.28
CA MET A 265 15.03 20.25 -5.57
C MET A 265 14.53 18.88 -5.97
N ALA A 266 13.27 18.76 -6.30
CA ALA A 266 12.63 17.57 -6.84
C ALA A 266 11.76 17.94 -8.03
N ARG A 267 11.72 17.07 -9.03
CA ARG A 267 10.75 17.09 -10.13
C ARG A 267 9.97 15.77 -10.18
N ASP A 268 10.03 15.00 -9.11
CA ASP A 268 9.24 13.77 -8.99
C ASP A 268 7.75 14.13 -9.03
N LYS A 269 7.01 13.57 -10.00
CA LYS A 269 5.57 13.81 -10.13
C LYS A 269 4.79 13.40 -8.88
N GLU A 270 5.30 12.41 -8.12
CA GLU A 270 4.67 11.96 -6.89
C GLU A 270 4.77 12.97 -5.74
N LEU A 271 5.67 13.96 -5.87
CA LEU A 271 5.81 15.10 -4.95
C LEU A 271 5.09 16.36 -5.45
N SER A 272 4.41 16.29 -6.58
CA SER A 272 3.67 17.39 -7.19
C SER A 272 2.25 17.50 -6.63
N THR A 273 1.52 18.52 -7.03
CA THR A 273 0.08 18.64 -6.79
C THR A 273 -0.67 17.79 -7.80
N PHE A 274 -1.49 16.86 -7.32
CA PHE A 274 -2.33 16.03 -8.19
C PHE A 274 -3.57 15.51 -7.48
N ASP A 275 -4.54 15.11 -8.30
CA ASP A 275 -5.73 14.38 -7.91
C ASP A 275 -5.71 12.96 -8.52
N SER A 276 -6.33 12.00 -7.82
CA SER A 276 -6.58 10.69 -8.43
C SER A 276 -7.95 10.13 -8.08
N HIS A 277 -8.48 9.35 -9.01
CA HIS A 277 -9.75 8.66 -8.90
C HIS A 277 -9.53 7.16 -9.09
N THR A 278 -10.01 6.35 -8.16
CA THR A 278 -9.92 4.90 -8.25
C THR A 278 -11.31 4.28 -8.17
N VAL A 279 -11.63 3.42 -9.12
CA VAL A 279 -12.83 2.57 -9.09
C VAL A 279 -12.38 1.12 -8.97
N THR A 280 -12.90 0.41 -7.96
CA THR A 280 -12.61 -1.01 -7.73
C THR A 280 -13.89 -1.82 -7.87
N ALA A 281 -13.84 -2.92 -8.61
CA ALA A 281 -14.88 -3.95 -8.65
C ALA A 281 -14.24 -5.30 -8.28
N ARG A 282 -14.83 -6.00 -7.30
CA ARG A 282 -14.36 -7.32 -6.86
C ARG A 282 -15.50 -8.32 -6.86
N LEU A 283 -15.22 -9.50 -7.37
CA LEU A 283 -16.11 -10.65 -7.33
C LEU A 283 -15.43 -11.79 -6.56
N THR A 284 -16.07 -12.26 -5.48
CA THR A 284 -15.57 -13.40 -4.72
C THR A 284 -16.54 -14.56 -4.84
N TRP A 285 -16.02 -15.71 -5.26
CA TRP A 285 -16.75 -16.96 -5.35
C TRP A 285 -16.36 -17.91 -4.22
N LYS A 286 -17.34 -18.30 -3.41
CA LYS A 286 -17.18 -19.34 -2.39
C LYS A 286 -17.25 -20.70 -3.07
N LEU A 287 -16.10 -21.38 -3.19
CA LEU A 287 -15.97 -22.66 -3.88
C LEU A 287 -16.59 -23.77 -3.04
N PHE A 288 -16.26 -23.81 -1.76
CA PHE A 288 -16.80 -24.77 -0.80
C PHE A 288 -16.78 -24.17 0.61
N ASP A 289 -17.72 -24.64 1.46
CA ASP A 289 -17.85 -24.30 2.86
C ASP A 289 -18.35 -25.56 3.59
N GLY A 290 -17.46 -26.25 4.31
CA GLY A 290 -17.75 -27.48 5.00
C GLY A 290 -16.59 -28.46 5.06
N ARG A 291 -16.52 -29.26 6.12
CA ARG A 291 -15.46 -30.23 6.36
C ARG A 291 -15.58 -31.44 5.42
N ASN A 292 -15.02 -31.37 4.25
CA ASN A 292 -14.77 -32.54 3.41
C ASN A 292 -13.26 -32.60 3.09
N SER A 293 -12.64 -33.74 3.41
CA SER A 293 -11.24 -34.06 3.03
C SER A 293 -10.15 -33.13 3.59
N GLY A 294 -10.28 -32.59 4.81
CA GLY A 294 -9.25 -31.76 5.44
C GLY A 294 -9.30 -30.26 5.05
N LEU A 295 -10.02 -29.89 4.01
CA LEU A 295 -10.25 -28.49 3.62
C LEU A 295 -11.58 -28.01 4.18
N THR A 296 -11.58 -26.83 4.83
CA THR A 296 -12.77 -26.30 5.50
C THR A 296 -13.48 -25.22 4.70
N LYS A 297 -12.74 -24.33 4.03
CA LYS A 297 -13.29 -23.27 3.18
C LYS A 297 -12.38 -23.01 1.99
N GLY A 298 -12.97 -22.60 0.86
CA GLY A 298 -12.23 -22.15 -0.30
C GLY A 298 -12.93 -21.00 -0.98
N ASN A 299 -12.19 -19.94 -1.29
CA ASN A 299 -12.68 -18.79 -2.01
C ASN A 299 -11.76 -18.49 -3.20
N LEU A 300 -12.35 -18.04 -4.30
CA LEU A 300 -11.66 -17.48 -5.44
C LEU A 300 -12.15 -16.05 -5.65
N GLY A 301 -11.25 -15.09 -5.71
CA GLY A 301 -11.54 -13.67 -5.91
C GLY A 301 -10.94 -13.16 -7.20
N LEU A 302 -11.68 -12.35 -7.93
CA LEU A 302 -11.21 -11.54 -9.04
C LEU A 302 -11.45 -10.08 -8.69
N SER A 303 -10.40 -9.25 -8.71
CA SER A 303 -10.48 -7.81 -8.50
C SER A 303 -9.97 -7.09 -9.74
N TRP A 304 -10.67 -6.05 -10.13
CA TRP A 304 -10.25 -5.12 -11.15
C TRP A 304 -10.33 -3.71 -10.60
N GLU A 305 -9.27 -2.92 -10.82
CA GLU A 305 -9.19 -1.52 -10.43
C GLU A 305 -8.84 -0.67 -11.65
N TYR A 306 -9.48 0.46 -11.77
CA TYR A 306 -9.14 1.51 -12.72
C TYR A 306 -8.76 2.77 -11.94
N LEU A 307 -7.58 3.33 -12.24
CA LEU A 307 -7.05 4.52 -11.61
C LEU A 307 -6.82 5.58 -12.69
N TYR A 308 -7.21 6.82 -12.39
CA TYR A 308 -6.90 7.98 -13.22
C TYR A 308 -6.18 9.02 -12.36
N PHE A 309 -5.07 9.57 -12.89
CA PHE A 309 -4.24 10.58 -12.25
C PHE A 309 -4.22 11.84 -13.11
N ASP A 310 -4.49 13.00 -12.49
CA ASP A 310 -4.44 14.33 -13.11
C ASP A 310 -3.46 15.22 -12.32
N TYR A 311 -2.35 15.57 -12.95
CA TYR A 311 -1.28 16.37 -12.34
C TYR A 311 -1.48 17.84 -12.65
N GLU A 312 -1.56 18.69 -11.62
CA GLU A 312 -1.82 20.12 -11.83
C GLU A 312 -0.56 20.90 -12.28
N ASP A 313 0.61 20.53 -11.78
CA ASP A 313 1.87 21.27 -11.93
C ASP A 313 3.04 20.43 -12.47
N PHE A 314 2.78 19.22 -12.98
CA PHE A 314 3.76 18.40 -13.69
C PHE A 314 3.47 18.38 -15.19
N THR A 315 4.49 18.70 -16.01
CA THR A 315 4.38 18.80 -17.47
C THR A 315 5.11 17.66 -18.16
N ASP A 316 4.46 17.03 -19.15
CA ASP A 316 5.17 16.16 -20.11
C ASP A 316 6.08 17.01 -20.98
N ILE A 317 7.39 16.90 -20.78
CA ILE A 317 8.39 17.70 -21.52
C ILE A 317 8.45 17.41 -23.02
N ARG A 318 7.83 16.31 -23.48
CA ARG A 318 7.77 15.95 -24.91
C ARG A 318 6.67 16.70 -25.63
N SER A 319 5.52 16.90 -24.99
CA SER A 319 4.36 17.62 -25.53
C SER A 319 4.30 19.08 -25.07
N GLY A 320 4.84 19.38 -23.88
CA GLY A 320 4.69 20.66 -23.19
C GLY A 320 3.32 20.83 -22.53
N GLU A 321 2.50 19.80 -22.48
CA GLU A 321 1.17 19.80 -21.85
C GLU A 321 1.22 19.24 -20.43
N ARG A 322 0.18 19.53 -19.65
CA ARG A 322 -0.01 18.91 -18.31
C ARG A 322 -0.10 17.41 -18.48
N TYR A 323 0.50 16.70 -17.52
CA TYR A 323 0.54 15.25 -17.56
C TYR A 323 -0.67 14.64 -16.84
N ASP A 324 -1.27 13.68 -17.47
CA ASP A 324 -2.27 12.78 -16.90
C ASP A 324 -2.04 11.35 -17.40
N PHE A 325 -2.51 10.38 -16.68
CA PHE A 325 -2.51 8.99 -17.15
C PHE A 325 -3.55 8.16 -16.43
N ASP A 326 -3.92 7.07 -17.04
CA ASP A 326 -4.72 6.01 -16.43
C ASP A 326 -3.92 4.73 -16.25
N SER A 327 -4.35 3.91 -15.30
CA SER A 327 -3.80 2.59 -15.04
C SER A 327 -4.87 1.60 -14.64
N GLN A 328 -4.55 0.33 -14.80
CA GLN A 328 -5.42 -0.77 -14.43
C GLN A 328 -4.66 -1.79 -13.58
N VAL A 329 -5.36 -2.37 -12.62
CA VAL A 329 -4.85 -3.48 -11.80
C VAL A 329 -5.82 -4.63 -11.90
N LEU A 330 -5.30 -5.81 -12.21
CA LEU A 330 -6.06 -7.06 -12.19
C LEU A 330 -5.43 -7.98 -11.14
N GLN A 331 -6.26 -8.55 -10.27
CA GLN A 331 -5.81 -9.49 -9.25
C GLN A 331 -6.69 -10.73 -9.24
N LEU A 332 -6.06 -11.89 -9.22
CA LEU A 332 -6.70 -13.19 -8.98
C LEU A 332 -6.22 -13.72 -7.64
N LEU A 333 -7.13 -13.93 -6.71
CA LEU A 333 -6.84 -14.35 -5.34
C LEU A 333 -7.51 -15.69 -5.05
N SER A 334 -6.76 -16.64 -4.52
CA SER A 334 -7.26 -17.90 -3.96
C SER A 334 -6.96 -17.97 -2.48
N LEU A 335 -7.97 -18.26 -1.66
CA LEU A 335 -7.85 -18.46 -0.22
C LEU A 335 -8.42 -19.82 0.15
N ILE A 336 -7.62 -20.65 0.80
CA ILE A 336 -8.00 -22.00 1.24
C ILE A 336 -7.71 -22.11 2.74
N HIS A 337 -8.72 -22.50 3.51
CA HIS A 337 -8.57 -22.90 4.92
C HIS A 337 -8.51 -24.43 5.02
N ILE A 338 -7.59 -24.91 5.82
CA ILE A 338 -7.27 -26.33 5.99
C ILE A 338 -7.78 -26.83 7.35
#